data_9cc2f7022df518727f29d50205245729
#
_entry.id   9cc2f7022df518727f29d50205245729
#
_cell.length_a   1.000
_cell.length_b   1.000
_cell.length_c   1.000
_cell.angle_alpha   90.00
_cell.angle_beta   90.00
_cell.angle_gamma   90.00
#
_symmetry.space_group_name_H-M   'P 1'
#
loop_
_entity.id
_entity.type
_entity.pdbx_description
1 polymer ?
#
loop_
_entity_poly.entity_id
_entity_poly.type
_entity_poly.pdbx_seq_one_letter_code
_entity_poly.pdbx_strand_id
1 'polypeptide(L)'
;CQHNLPPNMWWDTFVQGLTPRYLFRPTAENLIISFYSPPVLPQYKARVAPPILRDSVLALNPRDDGHVLVYQSNSTHRKLVDFLRAATRKTCYVFGYDRTEGQEDNVIFMRKSEEGFLRLLEGCSYVIQGGGHTLMGEALHLGKPILTLPLKAMVEQRFNALYIERLNYGMQAAMHTLEPELLQRFEANLPAYKAAIAAGCFCGNETVFGLVDHFIRNGSLPVHGNPAVQE
;
A
#
# COMPACT_ATOMS: atom_id res chain seq x y z
N CYS A 1 3.55 -0.29 -18.43
CA CYS A 1 2.82 0.87 -17.91
C CYS A 1 3.64 2.15 -18.09
N GLN A 2 2.97 3.27 -18.28
CA GLN A 2 3.62 4.58 -18.38
C GLN A 2 3.48 5.30 -17.02
N HIS A 3 4.63 5.69 -16.46
CA HIS A 3 4.68 6.40 -15.19
C HIS A 3 5.42 7.72 -15.38
N ASN A 4 4.80 8.83 -14.97
CA ASN A 4 5.49 10.13 -14.88
C ASN A 4 6.30 10.17 -13.59
N LEU A 5 7.56 9.72 -13.68
CA LEU A 5 8.44 9.59 -12.52
C LEU A 5 9.22 10.87 -12.23
N PRO A 6 9.48 11.19 -10.96
CA PRO A 6 10.45 12.18 -10.59
C PRO A 6 11.86 11.79 -11.10
N PRO A 7 12.71 12.78 -11.49
CA PRO A 7 14.02 12.50 -12.05
C PRO A 7 14.94 11.63 -11.17
N ASN A 8 14.81 11.75 -9.84
CA ASN A 8 15.58 10.98 -8.86
C ASN A 8 15.19 9.50 -8.77
N MET A 9 14.13 9.06 -9.46
CA MET A 9 13.72 7.65 -9.55
C MET A 9 14.09 6.98 -10.88
N TRP A 10 14.50 7.73 -11.88
CA TRP A 10 14.75 7.21 -13.24
C TRP A 10 15.82 6.13 -13.28
N TRP A 11 16.97 6.38 -12.67
CA TRP A 11 18.08 5.44 -12.69
C TRP A 11 17.78 4.16 -11.94
N ASP A 12 17.27 4.29 -10.72
CA ASP A 12 16.90 3.14 -9.90
C ASP A 12 15.84 2.27 -10.59
N THR A 13 14.84 2.91 -11.23
CA THR A 13 13.80 2.22 -11.99
C THR A 13 14.35 1.53 -13.21
N PHE A 14 15.28 2.16 -13.92
CA PHE A 14 15.94 1.56 -15.08
C PHE A 14 16.71 0.30 -14.66
N VAL A 15 17.57 0.41 -13.67
CA VAL A 15 18.41 -0.70 -13.18
C VAL A 15 17.56 -1.86 -12.64
N GLN A 16 16.57 -1.57 -11.78
CA GLN A 16 15.72 -2.62 -11.23
C GLN A 16 14.74 -3.19 -12.26
N GLY A 17 14.35 -2.42 -13.26
CA GLY A 17 13.52 -2.88 -14.38
C GLY A 17 14.25 -3.82 -15.35
N LEU A 18 15.60 -3.82 -15.36
CA LEU A 18 16.37 -4.75 -16.18
C LEU A 18 16.18 -6.21 -15.73
N THR A 19 16.16 -6.47 -14.42
CA THR A 19 16.00 -7.82 -13.88
C THR A 19 14.71 -8.51 -14.34
N PRO A 20 13.49 -7.94 -14.16
CA PRO A 20 12.28 -8.53 -14.72
C PRO A 20 12.31 -8.68 -16.23
N ARG A 21 12.87 -7.71 -16.95
CA ARG A 21 12.91 -7.71 -18.41
C ARG A 21 13.77 -8.84 -18.98
N TYR A 22 14.87 -9.21 -18.31
CA TYR A 22 15.78 -10.25 -18.78
C TYR A 22 15.45 -11.64 -18.22
N LEU A 23 14.98 -11.71 -16.97
CA LEU A 23 14.67 -12.99 -16.32
C LEU A 23 13.25 -13.48 -16.63
N PHE A 24 12.30 -12.56 -16.74
CA PHE A 24 10.89 -12.88 -17.00
C PHE A 24 10.47 -12.31 -18.37
N ARG A 25 10.98 -12.91 -19.45
CA ARG A 25 10.48 -12.55 -20.79
C ARG A 25 9.03 -13.01 -20.88
N PRO A 26 8.05 -12.11 -20.91
CA PRO A 26 6.67 -12.51 -21.07
C PRO A 26 6.51 -13.07 -22.48
N THR A 27 6.26 -14.36 -22.58
CA THR A 27 5.89 -15.03 -23.84
C THR A 27 4.40 -14.90 -24.11
N ALA A 28 3.64 -14.46 -23.11
CA ALA A 28 2.20 -14.37 -23.11
C ALA A 28 1.73 -12.98 -22.61
N GLU A 29 0.47 -12.88 -22.26
CA GLU A 29 -0.15 -11.69 -21.72
C GLU A 29 0.20 -11.49 -20.23
N ASN A 30 0.13 -10.26 -19.75
CA ASN A 30 0.47 -9.90 -18.38
C ASN A 30 -0.78 -9.47 -17.63
N LEU A 31 -1.01 -10.04 -16.44
CA LEU A 31 -1.97 -9.56 -15.47
C LEU A 31 -1.23 -8.86 -14.34
N ILE A 32 -1.47 -7.56 -14.19
CA ILE A 32 -0.82 -6.71 -13.19
C ILE A 32 -1.82 -6.43 -12.08
N ILE A 33 -1.50 -6.84 -10.88
CA ILE A 33 -2.33 -6.58 -9.70
C ILE A 33 -1.84 -5.30 -9.03
N SER A 34 -2.72 -4.29 -8.92
CA SER A 34 -2.34 -2.99 -8.35
C SER A 34 -3.53 -2.22 -7.79
N PHE A 35 -3.31 -1.43 -6.73
CA PHE A 35 -4.29 -0.48 -6.18
C PHE A 35 -4.38 0.83 -6.98
N TYR A 36 -3.57 0.97 -8.01
CA TYR A 36 -3.58 2.07 -8.95
C TYR A 36 -3.50 1.55 -10.38
N SER A 37 -4.09 2.26 -11.34
CA SER A 37 -4.20 1.83 -12.73
C SER A 37 -3.49 2.80 -13.66
N PRO A 38 -2.14 2.70 -13.79
CA PRO A 38 -1.41 3.51 -14.75
C PRO A 38 -1.75 3.08 -16.19
N PRO A 39 -1.72 3.99 -17.17
CA PRO A 39 -1.93 3.65 -18.56
C PRO A 39 -0.99 2.53 -19.03
N VAL A 40 -1.55 1.50 -19.62
CA VAL A 40 -0.79 0.41 -20.24
C VAL A 40 -0.33 0.86 -21.64
N LEU A 41 0.96 0.74 -21.92
CA LEU A 41 1.48 1.06 -23.24
C LEU A 41 0.94 0.05 -24.27
N PRO A 42 0.45 0.49 -25.45
CA PRO A 42 -0.24 -0.36 -26.42
C PRO A 42 0.55 -1.58 -26.90
N GLN A 43 1.89 -1.49 -26.91
CA GLN A 43 2.77 -2.57 -27.33
C GLN A 43 2.83 -3.74 -26.32
N TYR A 44 2.31 -3.57 -25.10
CA TYR A 44 2.28 -4.63 -24.10
C TYR A 44 0.86 -5.18 -23.95
N LYS A 45 0.73 -6.48 -24.12
CA LYS A 45 -0.51 -7.20 -23.78
C LYS A 45 -0.60 -7.34 -22.26
N ALA A 46 -1.05 -6.28 -21.61
CA ALA A 46 -1.17 -6.27 -20.15
C ALA A 46 -2.53 -5.76 -19.72
N ARG A 47 -3.01 -6.29 -18.61
CA ARG A 47 -4.20 -5.81 -17.90
C ARG A 47 -3.85 -5.47 -16.47
N VAL A 48 -4.41 -4.39 -15.98
CA VAL A 48 -4.32 -4.01 -14.56
C VAL A 48 -5.64 -4.37 -13.90
N ALA A 49 -5.55 -5.01 -12.75
CA ALA A 49 -6.70 -5.37 -11.92
C ALA A 49 -6.45 -4.91 -10.48
N PRO A 50 -7.52 -4.65 -9.70
CA PRO A 50 -7.40 -4.30 -8.30
C PRO A 50 -6.71 -5.41 -7.47
N PRO A 51 -6.29 -5.11 -6.22
CA PRO A 51 -5.64 -6.08 -5.35
C PRO A 51 -6.48 -7.33 -5.09
N ILE A 52 -5.81 -8.48 -4.99
CA ILE A 52 -6.41 -9.71 -4.46
C ILE A 52 -6.33 -9.62 -2.93
N LEU A 53 -7.45 -9.80 -2.28
CA LEU A 53 -7.57 -9.77 -0.83
C LEU A 53 -7.88 -11.17 -0.30
N ARG A 54 -7.30 -11.51 0.84
CA ARG A 54 -7.58 -12.76 1.53
C ARG A 54 -8.95 -12.70 2.23
N ASP A 55 -9.58 -13.84 2.39
CA ASP A 55 -10.93 -13.95 2.98
C ASP A 55 -10.99 -13.36 4.39
N SER A 56 -9.89 -13.50 5.16
CA SER A 56 -9.79 -12.93 6.49
C SER A 56 -9.85 -11.39 6.53
N VAL A 57 -9.46 -10.71 5.45
CA VAL A 57 -9.62 -9.25 5.30
C VAL A 57 -11.01 -8.89 4.83
N LEU A 58 -11.57 -9.67 3.88
CA LEU A 58 -12.93 -9.47 3.37
C LEU A 58 -14.01 -9.64 4.46
N ALA A 59 -13.73 -10.45 5.49
CA ALA A 59 -14.62 -10.66 6.62
C ALA A 59 -14.58 -9.54 7.67
N LEU A 60 -13.67 -8.57 7.58
CA LEU A 60 -13.55 -7.48 8.54
C LEU A 60 -14.63 -6.41 8.34
N ASN A 61 -15.06 -5.80 9.44
CA ASN A 61 -15.99 -4.69 9.46
C ASN A 61 -15.24 -3.41 9.90
N PRO A 62 -14.80 -2.56 8.97
CA PRO A 62 -13.94 -1.43 9.29
C PRO A 62 -14.63 -0.44 10.24
N ARG A 63 -13.91 -0.04 11.29
CA ARG A 63 -14.33 0.95 12.30
C ARG A 63 -13.15 1.86 12.65
N ASP A 64 -13.37 2.86 13.48
CA ASP A 64 -12.33 3.78 13.94
C ASP A 64 -12.34 3.83 15.47
N ASP A 65 -11.47 3.04 16.09
CA ASP A 65 -11.30 2.95 17.55
C ASP A 65 -10.26 3.97 18.06
N GLY A 66 -9.76 4.86 17.19
CA GLY A 66 -8.88 5.97 17.55
C GLY A 66 -7.39 5.65 17.66
N HIS A 67 -6.96 4.42 17.34
CA HIS A 67 -5.55 4.04 17.39
C HIS A 67 -4.88 4.07 16.01
N VAL A 68 -3.57 3.97 15.99
CA VAL A 68 -2.72 3.93 14.80
C VAL A 68 -2.09 2.54 14.66
N LEU A 69 -2.18 1.95 13.46
CA LEU A 69 -1.46 0.73 13.14
C LEU A 69 -0.15 1.07 12.44
N VAL A 70 0.96 0.58 12.97
CA VAL A 70 2.30 0.80 12.40
C VAL A 70 2.91 -0.54 12.02
N TYR A 71 3.29 -0.67 10.75
CA TYR A 71 3.98 -1.86 10.25
C TYR A 71 5.29 -1.46 9.53
N GLN A 72 6.41 -1.83 10.12
CA GLN A 72 7.73 -1.64 9.51
C GLN A 72 8.50 -2.97 9.52
N SER A 73 8.92 -3.39 8.34
CA SER A 73 9.71 -4.61 8.18
C SER A 73 11.19 -4.44 8.55
N ASN A 74 11.62 -3.21 8.81
CA ASN A 74 13.01 -2.89 9.12
C ASN A 74 13.14 -2.39 10.55
N SER A 75 13.84 -3.16 11.35
CA SER A 75 13.89 -3.10 12.82
C SER A 75 14.63 -1.91 13.45
N THR A 76 15.31 -1.09 12.65
CA THR A 76 16.34 -0.17 13.18
C THR A 76 15.87 1.27 13.40
N HIS A 77 14.57 1.55 13.38
CA HIS A 77 14.13 2.94 13.36
C HIS A 77 13.68 3.47 14.73
N ARG A 78 14.63 3.61 15.65
CA ARG A 78 14.39 4.35 16.92
C ARG A 78 13.75 5.72 16.66
N LYS A 79 14.17 6.40 15.58
CA LYS A 79 13.60 7.69 15.16
C LYS A 79 12.08 7.61 14.90
N LEU A 80 11.56 6.50 14.38
CA LEU A 80 10.12 6.32 14.20
C LEU A 80 9.39 6.27 15.55
N VAL A 81 9.93 5.56 16.53
CA VAL A 81 9.34 5.48 17.87
C VAL A 81 9.32 6.86 18.53
N ASP A 82 10.44 7.58 18.50
CA ASP A 82 10.54 8.93 19.07
C ASP A 82 9.59 9.91 18.36
N PHE A 83 9.44 9.79 17.04
CA PHE A 83 8.46 10.56 16.26
C PHE A 83 7.02 10.26 16.71
N LEU A 84 6.62 8.99 16.83
CA LEU A 84 5.26 8.61 17.25
C LEU A 84 4.93 9.14 18.65
N ARG A 85 5.88 9.06 19.58
CA ARG A 85 5.73 9.57 20.94
C ARG A 85 5.53 11.09 20.99
N ALA A 86 6.24 11.82 20.13
CA ALA A 86 6.18 13.27 20.08
C ALA A 86 4.98 13.81 19.27
N ALA A 87 4.58 13.10 18.20
CA ALA A 87 3.67 13.62 17.19
C ALA A 87 2.18 13.38 17.47
N THR A 88 1.83 12.34 18.26
CA THR A 88 0.42 12.00 18.53
C THR A 88 0.19 11.53 19.96
N ARG A 89 -1.05 11.70 20.43
CA ARG A 89 -1.55 11.10 21.69
C ARG A 89 -2.29 9.79 21.48
N LYS A 90 -2.52 9.39 20.22
CA LYS A 90 -3.16 8.12 19.89
C LYS A 90 -2.25 6.96 20.28
N THR A 91 -2.83 5.85 20.70
CA THR A 91 -2.08 4.60 20.89
C THR A 91 -1.58 4.09 19.54
N CYS A 92 -0.29 3.83 19.44
CA CYS A 92 0.37 3.32 18.24
C CYS A 92 0.77 1.86 18.46
N TYR A 93 0.12 0.94 17.75
CA TYR A 93 0.49 -0.48 17.78
C TYR A 93 1.51 -0.77 16.68
N VAL A 94 2.71 -1.19 17.08
CA VAL A 94 3.86 -1.35 16.20
C VAL A 94 4.19 -2.82 15.97
N PHE A 95 4.11 -3.27 14.72
CA PHE A 95 4.53 -4.59 14.27
C PHE A 95 5.79 -4.54 13.42
N GLY A 96 6.53 -5.63 13.40
CA GLY A 96 7.72 -5.78 12.55
C GLY A 96 9.00 -5.17 13.13
N TYR A 97 8.94 -4.62 14.33
CA TYR A 97 10.11 -4.16 15.08
C TYR A 97 10.84 -5.35 15.73
N ASP A 98 12.15 -5.23 16.00
CA ASP A 98 12.93 -6.31 16.67
C ASP A 98 12.41 -6.60 18.08
N ARG A 99 11.83 -5.60 18.71
CA ARG A 99 11.18 -5.73 20.00
C ARG A 99 9.78 -6.24 19.81
N THR A 100 9.48 -7.42 20.34
CA THR A 100 8.22 -8.11 20.13
C THR A 100 7.16 -7.83 21.18
N GLU A 101 7.52 -7.22 22.31
CA GLU A 101 6.61 -6.91 23.40
C GLU A 101 7.11 -5.71 24.20
N GLY A 102 6.18 -4.97 24.78
CA GLY A 102 6.44 -3.85 25.67
C GLY A 102 5.76 -2.57 25.23
N GLN A 103 5.89 -1.56 26.05
CA GLN A 103 5.29 -0.24 25.82
C GLN A 103 6.29 0.86 26.15
N GLU A 104 6.28 1.89 25.32
CA GLU A 104 6.98 3.15 25.54
C GLU A 104 5.98 4.29 25.32
N ASP A 105 5.48 4.89 26.42
CA ASP A 105 4.41 5.90 26.40
C ASP A 105 3.16 5.41 25.64
N ASN A 106 2.84 6.04 24.50
CA ASN A 106 1.72 5.69 23.65
C ASN A 106 2.08 4.64 22.56
N VAL A 107 3.31 4.12 22.53
CA VAL A 107 3.78 3.13 21.57
C VAL A 107 3.79 1.75 22.20
N ILE A 108 3.03 0.82 21.65
CA ILE A 108 2.92 -0.58 22.09
C ILE A 108 3.52 -1.49 21.02
N PHE A 109 4.56 -2.24 21.40
CA PHE A 109 5.20 -3.20 20.50
C PHE A 109 4.43 -4.52 20.51
N MET A 110 4.10 -5.01 19.33
CA MET A 110 3.26 -6.17 19.14
C MET A 110 4.04 -7.36 18.57
N ARG A 111 3.80 -8.55 19.16
CA ARG A 111 4.24 -9.79 18.56
C ARG A 111 3.52 -10.04 17.23
N LYS A 112 4.21 -10.61 16.25
CA LYS A 112 3.60 -11.01 14.98
C LYS A 112 2.50 -12.06 15.23
N SER A 113 1.27 -11.67 14.94
CA SER A 113 0.08 -12.49 15.01
C SER A 113 -0.87 -11.99 13.92
N GLU A 114 -1.34 -12.90 13.05
CA GLU A 114 -2.29 -12.53 12.01
C GLU A 114 -3.60 -12.02 12.58
N GLU A 115 -4.20 -12.74 13.53
CA GLU A 115 -5.44 -12.35 14.18
C GLU A 115 -5.31 -11.00 14.91
N GLY A 116 -4.23 -10.83 15.70
CA GLY A 116 -3.96 -9.57 16.40
C GLY A 116 -3.76 -8.40 15.45
N PHE A 117 -3.07 -8.63 14.32
CA PHE A 117 -2.85 -7.62 13.30
C PHE A 117 -4.17 -7.22 12.61
N LEU A 118 -4.98 -8.18 12.18
CA LEU A 118 -6.25 -7.93 11.50
C LEU A 118 -7.24 -7.19 12.39
N ARG A 119 -7.34 -7.56 13.66
CA ARG A 119 -8.18 -6.85 14.63
C ARG A 119 -7.77 -5.37 14.79
N LEU A 120 -6.45 -5.10 14.79
CA LEU A 120 -5.95 -3.73 14.88
C LEU A 120 -6.07 -2.98 13.55
N LEU A 121 -5.93 -3.66 12.42
CA LEU A 121 -6.18 -3.07 11.09
C LEU A 121 -7.65 -2.68 10.92
N GLU A 122 -8.57 -3.51 11.37
CA GLU A 122 -10.01 -3.24 11.35
C GLU A 122 -10.38 -1.94 12.09
N GLY A 123 -9.81 -1.73 13.29
CA GLY A 123 -10.14 -0.62 14.19
C GLY A 123 -9.25 0.61 14.09
N CYS A 124 -8.17 0.61 13.30
CA CYS A 124 -7.28 1.77 13.27
C CYS A 124 -7.88 2.99 12.56
N SER A 125 -7.45 4.18 12.98
CA SER A 125 -7.78 5.44 12.29
C SER A 125 -7.06 5.55 10.96
N TYR A 126 -5.81 5.08 10.89
CA TYR A 126 -4.94 5.07 9.72
C TYR A 126 -3.75 4.13 9.93
N VAL A 127 -3.02 3.85 8.85
CA VAL A 127 -1.86 2.97 8.82
C VAL A 127 -0.59 3.75 8.52
N ILE A 128 0.50 3.47 9.26
CA ILE A 128 1.86 3.93 8.94
C ILE A 128 2.67 2.71 8.50
N GLN A 129 3.26 2.74 7.28
CA GLN A 129 3.99 1.58 6.76
C GLN A 129 5.11 1.94 5.76
N GLY A 130 5.98 0.96 5.45
CA GLY A 130 7.14 1.12 4.57
C GLY A 130 6.85 1.12 3.06
N GLY A 131 5.63 0.84 2.62
CA GLY A 131 5.29 0.85 1.19
C GLY A 131 5.06 -0.52 0.56
N GLY A 132 4.84 -1.58 1.36
CA GLY A 132 4.47 -2.90 0.86
C GLY A 132 3.08 -2.92 0.24
N HIS A 133 2.96 -3.45 -0.98
CA HIS A 133 1.74 -3.43 -1.79
C HIS A 133 0.56 -4.15 -1.13
N THR A 134 0.79 -5.32 -0.53
CA THR A 134 -0.28 -6.14 0.06
C THR A 134 -1.04 -5.40 1.16
N LEU A 135 -0.31 -4.86 2.15
CA LEU A 135 -0.93 -4.11 3.24
C LEU A 135 -1.59 -2.82 2.75
N MET A 136 -1.05 -2.19 1.69
CA MET A 136 -1.71 -1.03 1.08
C MET A 136 -3.09 -1.41 0.53
N GLY A 137 -3.18 -2.49 -0.24
CA GLY A 137 -4.45 -2.98 -0.78
C GLY A 137 -5.46 -3.29 0.33
N GLU A 138 -5.03 -3.98 1.39
CA GLU A 138 -5.88 -4.31 2.54
C GLU A 138 -6.35 -3.06 3.30
N ALA A 139 -5.44 -2.13 3.57
CA ALA A 139 -5.77 -0.88 4.27
C ALA A 139 -6.74 0.00 3.46
N LEU A 140 -6.50 0.16 2.17
CA LEU A 140 -7.37 0.94 1.27
C LEU A 140 -8.75 0.31 1.15
N HIS A 141 -8.85 -1.03 1.04
CA HIS A 141 -10.13 -1.74 1.03
C HIS A 141 -10.95 -1.46 2.30
N LEU A 142 -10.30 -1.37 3.44
CA LEU A 142 -10.92 -1.05 4.72
C LEU A 142 -11.09 0.47 4.97
N GLY A 143 -10.87 1.30 3.96
CA GLY A 143 -11.03 2.75 4.07
C GLY A 143 -9.98 3.46 4.93
N LYS A 144 -8.79 2.85 5.15
CA LYS A 144 -7.75 3.38 6.03
C LYS A 144 -6.75 4.24 5.26
N PRO A 145 -6.62 5.54 5.56
CA PRO A 145 -5.56 6.39 5.02
C PRO A 145 -4.17 5.87 5.38
N ILE A 146 -3.17 6.15 4.53
CA ILE A 146 -1.84 5.59 4.69
C ILE A 146 -0.78 6.69 4.75
N LEU A 147 0.02 6.71 5.82
CA LEU A 147 1.29 7.42 5.84
C LEU A 147 2.40 6.45 5.46
N THR A 148 3.04 6.70 4.32
CA THR A 148 4.06 5.79 3.77
C THR A 148 5.46 6.29 4.03
N LEU A 149 6.32 5.43 4.58
CA LEU A 149 7.73 5.70 4.89
C LEU A 149 8.63 4.74 4.07
N PRO A 150 8.76 4.95 2.73
CA PRO A 150 9.46 4.00 1.87
C PRO A 150 10.96 3.99 2.14
N LEU A 151 11.56 2.79 2.04
CA LEU A 151 13.01 2.65 2.07
C LEU A 151 13.62 3.19 0.77
N LYS A 152 14.70 3.97 0.91
CA LYS A 152 15.37 4.61 -0.24
C LYS A 152 15.80 3.61 -1.33
N ALA A 153 16.28 2.43 -0.92
CA ALA A 153 16.75 1.39 -1.83
C ALA A 153 15.63 0.55 -2.49
N MET A 154 14.38 0.67 -2.03
CA MET A 154 13.25 -0.15 -2.49
C MET A 154 12.39 0.64 -3.48
N VAL A 155 12.67 0.45 -4.78
CA VAL A 155 11.96 1.19 -5.85
C VAL A 155 10.47 0.90 -5.83
N GLU A 156 10.04 -0.33 -5.63
CA GLU A 156 8.62 -0.69 -5.52
C GLU A 156 7.92 0.11 -4.42
N GLN A 157 8.51 0.18 -3.22
CA GLN A 157 7.93 0.95 -2.11
C GLN A 157 7.82 2.43 -2.44
N ARG A 158 8.80 3.00 -3.14
CA ARG A 158 8.78 4.40 -3.58
C ARG A 158 7.71 4.65 -4.64
N PHE A 159 7.49 3.70 -5.54
CA PHE A 159 6.38 3.76 -6.50
C PHE A 159 5.03 3.74 -5.79
N ASN A 160 4.83 2.80 -4.90
CA ASN A 160 3.60 2.68 -4.14
C ASN A 160 3.32 3.96 -3.32
N ALA A 161 4.35 4.49 -2.65
CA ALA A 161 4.24 5.73 -1.89
C ALA A 161 3.85 6.94 -2.76
N LEU A 162 4.45 7.04 -3.96
CA LEU A 162 4.14 8.09 -4.94
C LEU A 162 2.66 8.03 -5.36
N TYR A 163 2.12 6.84 -5.58
CA TYR A 163 0.71 6.69 -5.97
C TYR A 163 -0.26 6.89 -4.81
N ILE A 164 0.09 6.51 -3.59
CA ILE A 164 -0.69 6.86 -2.40
C ILE A 164 -0.90 8.38 -2.32
N GLU A 165 0.15 9.16 -2.54
CA GLU A 165 0.07 10.62 -2.48
C GLU A 165 -0.67 11.22 -3.69
N ARG A 166 -0.35 10.76 -4.90
CA ARG A 166 -1.00 11.24 -6.14
C ARG A 166 -2.50 11.02 -6.19
N LEU A 167 -2.96 9.90 -5.65
CA LEU A 167 -4.37 9.53 -5.61
C LEU A 167 -5.09 10.05 -4.35
N ASN A 168 -4.38 10.83 -3.55
CA ASN A 168 -4.91 11.38 -2.29
C ASN A 168 -5.44 10.31 -1.33
N TYR A 169 -4.76 9.14 -1.28
CA TYR A 169 -5.06 8.08 -0.32
C TYR A 169 -4.25 8.21 0.97
N GLY A 170 -3.38 9.19 1.03
CA GLY A 170 -2.49 9.45 2.15
C GLY A 170 -1.32 10.35 1.77
N MET A 171 -0.22 10.18 2.48
CA MET A 171 0.99 11.00 2.34
C MET A 171 2.23 10.09 2.33
N GLN A 172 3.30 10.53 1.66
CA GLN A 172 4.61 9.92 1.81
C GLN A 172 5.57 10.84 2.56
N ALA A 173 6.51 10.24 3.29
CA ALA A 173 7.60 10.96 3.94
C ALA A 173 8.87 10.12 3.98
N ALA A 174 10.01 10.77 4.08
CA ALA A 174 11.27 10.09 4.30
C ALA A 174 11.55 9.95 5.81
N MET A 175 12.18 8.84 6.21
CA MET A 175 12.49 8.57 7.61
C MET A 175 13.32 9.69 8.28
N HIS A 176 14.13 10.42 7.50
CA HIS A 176 14.96 11.51 8.03
C HIS A 176 14.22 12.84 8.18
N THR A 177 13.03 12.97 7.59
CA THR A 177 12.18 14.19 7.64
C THR A 177 10.99 14.06 8.59
N LEU A 178 11.02 13.07 9.49
CA LEU A 178 9.96 12.89 10.48
C LEU A 178 10.02 13.97 11.55
N GLU A 179 9.06 14.88 11.49
CA GLU A 179 8.81 15.98 12.44
C GLU A 179 7.37 15.90 12.91
N PRO A 180 7.03 16.26 14.15
CA PRO A 180 5.65 16.18 14.68
C PRO A 180 4.60 16.86 13.80
N GLU A 181 4.94 17.97 13.18
CA GLU A 181 4.08 18.74 12.28
C GLU A 181 3.66 17.95 11.03
N LEU A 182 4.48 17.01 10.59
CA LEU A 182 4.14 16.12 9.47
C LEU A 182 2.91 15.28 9.79
N LEU A 183 2.85 14.69 11.00
CA LEU A 183 1.71 13.89 11.40
C LEU A 183 0.46 14.74 11.64
N GLN A 184 0.62 15.95 12.17
CA GLN A 184 -0.48 16.91 12.31
C GLN A 184 -1.10 17.26 10.95
N ARG A 185 -0.26 17.55 9.94
CA ARG A 185 -0.72 17.81 8.55
C ARG A 185 -1.41 16.59 7.95
N PHE A 186 -0.87 15.38 8.18
CA PHE A 186 -1.48 14.15 7.71
C PHE A 186 -2.85 13.94 8.38
N GLU A 187 -2.94 14.08 9.70
CA GLU A 187 -4.21 13.90 10.45
C GLU A 187 -5.26 14.95 10.07
N ALA A 188 -4.86 16.20 9.80
CA ALA A 188 -5.77 17.25 9.33
C ALA A 188 -6.41 16.91 7.96
N ASN A 189 -5.75 16.10 7.14
CA ASN A 189 -6.24 15.70 5.82
C ASN A 189 -6.97 14.34 5.82
N LEU A 190 -7.13 13.65 6.95
CA LEU A 190 -7.80 12.35 7.01
C LEU A 190 -9.20 12.33 6.36
N PRO A 191 -10.06 13.36 6.51
CA PRO A 191 -11.35 13.36 5.83
C PRO A 191 -11.24 13.34 4.31
N ALA A 192 -10.30 14.09 3.74
CA ALA A 192 -10.06 14.13 2.29
C ALA A 192 -9.50 12.80 1.77
N TYR A 193 -8.57 12.18 2.51
CA TYR A 193 -8.05 10.86 2.17
C TYR A 193 -9.15 9.78 2.22
N LYS A 194 -9.97 9.76 3.28
CA LYS A 194 -11.10 8.82 3.40
C LYS A 194 -12.09 8.99 2.26
N ALA A 195 -12.41 10.23 1.85
CA ALA A 195 -13.29 10.51 0.72
C ALA A 195 -12.72 9.98 -0.61
N ALA A 196 -11.42 10.21 -0.87
CA ALA A 196 -10.77 9.70 -2.06
C ALA A 196 -10.70 8.15 -2.08
N ILE A 197 -10.41 7.52 -0.94
CA ILE A 197 -10.41 6.06 -0.81
C ILE A 197 -11.80 5.48 -1.06
N ALA A 198 -12.86 6.09 -0.55
CA ALA A 198 -14.23 5.63 -0.74
C ALA A 198 -14.70 5.64 -2.21
N ALA A 199 -14.07 6.47 -3.05
CA ALA A 199 -14.32 6.49 -4.49
C ALA A 199 -13.50 5.42 -5.27
N GLY A 200 -12.57 4.74 -4.62
CA GLY A 200 -11.69 3.73 -5.24
C GLY A 200 -12.27 2.31 -5.20
N CYS A 201 -11.66 1.42 -5.98
CA CYS A 201 -11.96 -0.01 -5.97
C CYS A 201 -10.69 -0.80 -5.62
N PHE A 202 -10.69 -1.50 -4.49
CA PHE A 202 -9.51 -2.16 -3.96
C PHE A 202 -9.68 -3.68 -3.75
N CYS A 203 -10.77 -4.27 -4.25
CA CYS A 203 -10.99 -5.71 -4.23
C CYS A 203 -11.13 -6.22 -5.67
N GLY A 204 -10.13 -6.97 -6.13
CA GLY A 204 -10.07 -7.53 -7.48
C GLY A 204 -10.33 -9.03 -7.56
N ASN A 205 -10.73 -9.70 -6.47
CA ASN A 205 -10.84 -11.15 -6.42
C ASN A 205 -11.66 -11.73 -7.57
N GLU A 206 -12.90 -11.28 -7.77
CA GLU A 206 -13.76 -11.77 -8.85
C GLU A 206 -13.16 -11.48 -10.24
N THR A 207 -12.68 -10.25 -10.44
CA THR A 207 -12.07 -9.83 -11.71
C THR A 207 -10.85 -10.68 -12.05
N VAL A 208 -9.93 -10.85 -11.08
CA VAL A 208 -8.68 -11.57 -11.28
C VAL A 208 -8.95 -13.05 -11.51
N PHE A 209 -9.78 -13.68 -10.68
CA PHE A 209 -10.12 -15.10 -10.83
C PHE A 209 -10.85 -15.36 -12.14
N GLY A 210 -11.76 -14.48 -12.55
CA GLY A 210 -12.43 -14.58 -13.85
C GLY A 210 -11.47 -14.45 -15.04
N LEU A 211 -10.48 -13.55 -14.97
CA LEU A 211 -9.44 -13.41 -16.00
C LEU A 211 -8.53 -14.63 -16.05
N VAL A 212 -8.13 -15.18 -14.91
CA VAL A 212 -7.31 -16.40 -14.82
C VAL A 212 -8.06 -17.61 -15.37
N ASP A 213 -9.32 -17.80 -14.99
CA ASP A 213 -10.19 -18.85 -15.51
C ASP A 213 -10.37 -18.76 -17.03
N HIS A 214 -10.61 -17.54 -17.54
CA HIS A 214 -10.71 -17.32 -18.97
C HIS A 214 -9.41 -17.68 -19.69
N PHE A 215 -8.27 -17.28 -19.14
CA PHE A 215 -6.97 -17.61 -19.71
C PHE A 215 -6.70 -19.12 -19.74
N ILE A 216 -7.03 -19.81 -18.65
CA ILE A 216 -6.88 -21.29 -18.58
C ILE A 216 -7.71 -21.99 -19.65
N ARG A 217 -8.93 -21.51 -19.92
CA ARG A 217 -9.85 -22.12 -20.90
C ARG A 217 -9.51 -21.77 -22.34
N ASN A 218 -9.02 -20.56 -22.61
CA ASN A 218 -8.89 -20.00 -23.96
C ASN A 218 -7.46 -19.75 -24.42
N GLY A 219 -6.48 -19.88 -23.53
CA GLY A 219 -5.05 -19.60 -23.82
C GLY A 219 -4.71 -18.14 -23.97
N SER A 220 -5.66 -17.21 -23.77
CA SER A 220 -5.47 -15.76 -23.85
C SER A 220 -6.39 -15.02 -22.92
N LEU A 221 -6.05 -13.80 -22.51
CA LEU A 221 -6.95 -12.89 -21.80
C LEU A 221 -8.02 -12.35 -22.78
N PRO A 222 -9.26 -12.05 -22.32
CA PRO A 222 -10.31 -11.54 -23.18
C PRO A 222 -9.88 -10.24 -23.89
N VAL A 223 -10.16 -10.14 -25.20
CA VAL A 223 -9.89 -8.93 -25.98
C VAL A 223 -11.00 -7.92 -25.69
N HIS A 224 -10.69 -6.83 -24.99
CA HIS A 224 -11.55 -5.70 -24.62
C HIS A 224 -12.62 -5.93 -23.53
N GLY A 225 -12.52 -5.09 -22.60
CA GLY A 225 -13.37 -4.74 -21.51
C GLY A 225 -12.54 -4.06 -20.44
N ASN A 226 -12.12 -2.81 -20.69
CA ASN A 226 -11.63 -1.96 -19.62
C ASN A 226 -12.82 -1.74 -18.68
N PRO A 227 -12.86 -2.27 -17.46
CA PRO A 227 -13.85 -1.79 -16.51
C PRO A 227 -13.53 -0.31 -16.30
N ALA A 228 -14.51 0.52 -16.57
CA ALA A 228 -14.53 1.96 -16.61
C ALA A 228 -13.40 2.62 -15.80
N VAL A 229 -12.49 3.30 -16.50
CA VAL A 229 -11.86 4.52 -15.98
C VAL A 229 -13.02 5.50 -15.85
N GLN A 230 -13.57 5.68 -14.66
CA GLN A 230 -14.39 6.84 -14.36
C GLN A 230 -13.43 8.03 -14.39
N GLU A 231 -13.74 8.94 -15.31
CA GLU A 231 -13.12 10.27 -15.45
C GLU A 231 -13.24 11.09 -14.20
#